data_4e98cb4a64d5fe747a5a91594ad05d6a
#
_entry.id   4e98cb4a64d5fe747a5a91594ad05d6a
#
_cell.length_a   1.000
_cell.length_b   1.000
_cell.length_c   1.000
_cell.angle_alpha   90.00
_cell.angle_beta   90.00
_cell.angle_gamma   90.00
#
_symmetry.space_group_name_H-M   'P 1'
#
loop_
_entity.id
_entity.type
_entity.pdbx_description
1 polymer ?
#
loop_
_entity_poly.entity_id
_entity_poly.type
_entity_poly.pdbx_seq_one_letter_code
_entity_poly.pdbx_strand_id
1 'polypeptide(L)'
;MVTFVPRQAGRLADVPTFDRGIGGAESNVACCLARAGHSARWVSRVGADGFGDHLVAAIAATGVDTTTVQRDQGRPTGIYFRTAGERAVRAAAPAGGSEVVYYRAGSAAAAMAPGAFDRATLWSGRVLHVSGITAALSADCLALMRELTTPATGRPLLSFDVNYRVGLWRGRGTADQAGPEVLADLARGSDLVFVGEDEAEAAWGLSGPAAIRAALPEPAVLVVKHGAEGVTVYARESANTAPDTTATGAGTTATRTGTIATRTDTTATRADTVTYAPALRVDVVASVGAGDAFAAGFLSATLRGLPVFARVRHGHLMAAAALTVPGDLGTPPSRAQADRLAALDPDAWGALRLSAGWTEAEPGAEVPTVGGSNAEVRNR
;
A
#
# COMPACT_ATOMS: atom_id res chain seq x y z
N MET A 1 4.91 -1.96 -14.42
CA MET A 1 4.31 -1.69 -15.75
C MET A 1 4.56 -0.25 -16.15
N VAL A 2 4.56 0.06 -17.46
CA VAL A 2 4.53 1.46 -17.93
C VAL A 2 3.08 1.94 -17.96
N THR A 3 2.82 3.14 -17.45
CA THR A 3 1.51 3.76 -17.45
C THR A 3 1.44 4.91 -18.45
N PHE A 4 0.28 5.09 -19.04
CA PHE A 4 -0.03 6.19 -19.95
C PHE A 4 -1.21 6.99 -19.39
N VAL A 5 -0.96 8.26 -19.05
CA VAL A 5 -1.95 9.19 -18.49
C VAL A 5 -2.27 10.25 -19.54
N PRO A 6 -3.55 10.51 -19.87
CA PRO A 6 -3.91 11.53 -20.84
C PRO A 6 -3.45 12.92 -20.40
N ARG A 7 -2.98 13.73 -21.35
CA ARG A 7 -2.63 15.14 -21.11
C ARG A 7 -3.83 16.06 -20.95
N GLN A 8 -4.99 15.60 -21.36
CA GLN A 8 -6.25 16.34 -21.26
C GLN A 8 -7.37 15.42 -20.78
N ALA A 9 -8.37 15.99 -20.13
CA ALA A 9 -9.54 15.25 -19.70
C ALA A 9 -10.33 14.70 -20.92
N GLY A 10 -10.84 13.47 -20.81
CA GLY A 10 -11.59 12.82 -21.88
C GLY A 10 -11.55 11.29 -21.74
N ARG A 11 -12.36 10.61 -22.57
CA ARG A 11 -12.34 9.15 -22.67
C ARG A 11 -11.05 8.72 -23.37
N LEU A 12 -10.57 7.54 -23.11
CA LEU A 12 -9.37 7.01 -23.78
C LEU A 12 -9.48 7.01 -25.30
N ALA A 13 -10.72 6.84 -25.84
CA ALA A 13 -10.97 6.87 -27.29
C ALA A 13 -10.76 8.25 -27.93
N ASP A 14 -10.87 9.33 -27.16
CA ASP A 14 -10.92 10.70 -27.68
C ASP A 14 -9.63 11.47 -27.38
N VAL A 15 -8.75 10.93 -26.52
CA VAL A 15 -7.51 11.60 -26.10
C VAL A 15 -6.37 11.34 -27.09
N PRO A 16 -5.78 12.37 -27.71
CA PRO A 16 -4.75 12.18 -28.73
C PRO A 16 -3.33 11.99 -28.16
N THR A 17 -3.07 12.41 -26.91
CA THR A 17 -1.73 12.43 -26.34
C THR A 17 -1.71 11.96 -24.89
N PHE A 18 -0.62 11.26 -24.51
CA PHE A 18 -0.42 10.69 -23.21
C PHE A 18 0.98 11.00 -22.67
N ASP A 19 1.07 11.24 -21.37
CA ASP A 19 2.34 11.22 -20.65
C ASP A 19 2.65 9.79 -20.22
N ARG A 20 3.92 9.41 -20.40
CA ARG A 20 4.42 8.11 -19.98
C ARG A 20 4.95 8.18 -18.55
N GLY A 21 4.49 7.27 -17.71
CA GLY A 21 4.93 7.09 -16.34
C GLY A 21 5.25 5.63 -16.03
N ILE A 22 5.42 5.36 -14.74
CA ILE A 22 5.61 4.01 -14.22
C ILE A 22 4.53 3.72 -13.18
N GLY A 23 4.17 2.44 -13.02
CA GLY A 23 3.26 1.96 -12.00
C GLY A 23 3.42 0.46 -11.79
N GLY A 24 2.90 -0.02 -10.69
CA GLY A 24 2.96 -1.41 -10.26
C GLY A 24 3.08 -1.48 -8.75
N ALA A 25 2.25 -2.31 -8.10
CA ALA A 25 2.12 -2.31 -6.65
C ALA A 25 3.47 -2.47 -5.94
N GLU A 26 4.20 -3.53 -6.24
CA GLU A 26 5.49 -3.83 -5.58
C GLU A 26 6.57 -2.80 -5.95
N SER A 27 6.60 -2.34 -7.20
CA SER A 27 7.56 -1.31 -7.62
C SER A 27 7.27 0.04 -6.98
N ASN A 28 5.99 0.40 -6.79
CA ASN A 28 5.60 1.63 -6.09
C ASN A 28 6.07 1.60 -4.63
N VAL A 29 5.86 0.47 -3.93
CA VAL A 29 6.37 0.29 -2.55
C VAL A 29 7.89 0.40 -2.50
N ALA A 30 8.61 -0.26 -3.43
CA ALA A 30 10.07 -0.19 -3.50
C ALA A 30 10.58 1.24 -3.73
N CYS A 31 9.97 1.99 -4.67
CA CYS A 31 10.30 3.37 -4.96
C CYS A 31 10.07 4.29 -3.75
N CYS A 32 8.92 4.15 -3.07
CA CYS A 32 8.61 4.92 -1.88
C CYS A 32 9.61 4.63 -0.74
N LEU A 33 9.97 3.36 -0.51
CA LEU A 33 10.96 2.96 0.49
C LEU A 33 12.35 3.52 0.17
N ALA A 34 12.80 3.44 -1.08
CA ALA A 34 14.08 3.99 -1.50
C ALA A 34 14.16 5.50 -1.28
N ARG A 35 13.12 6.24 -1.69
CA ARG A 35 13.01 7.69 -1.45
C ARG A 35 12.93 8.05 0.03
N ALA A 36 12.41 7.16 0.89
CA ALA A 36 12.42 7.32 2.35
C ALA A 36 13.76 6.94 3.00
N GLY A 37 14.80 6.62 2.20
CA GLY A 37 16.17 6.36 2.65
C GLY A 37 16.41 4.91 3.09
N HIS A 38 15.60 3.95 2.62
CA HIS A 38 15.89 2.52 2.81
C HIS A 38 16.55 1.91 1.57
N SER A 39 17.42 0.91 1.78
CA SER A 39 17.86 0.06 0.69
C SER A 39 16.69 -0.80 0.23
N ALA A 40 16.25 -0.61 -1.01
CA ALA A 40 15.18 -1.35 -1.63
C ALA A 40 15.65 -2.02 -2.91
N ARG A 41 15.28 -3.27 -3.14
CA ARG A 41 15.53 -4.02 -4.37
C ARG A 41 14.21 -4.41 -5.00
N TRP A 42 14.11 -4.24 -6.30
CA TRP A 42 12.96 -4.69 -7.08
C TRP A 42 13.32 -5.95 -7.88
N VAL A 43 12.71 -7.07 -7.51
CA VAL A 43 12.88 -8.35 -8.19
C VAL A 43 11.66 -8.56 -9.09
N SER A 44 11.87 -8.62 -10.39
CA SER A 44 10.79 -8.72 -11.37
C SER A 44 11.32 -9.16 -12.73
N ARG A 45 10.39 -9.25 -13.72
CA ARG A 45 10.70 -9.58 -15.10
C ARG A 45 10.03 -8.59 -16.04
N VAL A 46 10.78 -8.06 -17.00
CA VAL A 46 10.30 -7.10 -18.01
C VAL A 46 10.70 -7.56 -19.40
N GLY A 47 10.03 -7.09 -20.43
CA GLY A 47 10.43 -7.36 -21.80
C GLY A 47 11.80 -6.77 -22.15
N ALA A 48 12.50 -7.38 -23.08
CA ALA A 48 13.68 -6.81 -23.70
C ALA A 48 13.25 -5.80 -24.79
N ASP A 49 12.46 -4.80 -24.39
CA ASP A 49 11.87 -3.77 -25.24
C ASP A 49 12.07 -2.37 -24.64
N GLY A 50 11.76 -1.33 -25.40
CA GLY A 50 11.95 0.06 -24.97
C GLY A 50 11.10 0.45 -23.76
N PHE A 51 9.98 -0.23 -23.48
CA PHE A 51 9.19 0.00 -22.27
C PHE A 51 9.85 -0.64 -21.06
N GLY A 52 10.46 -1.82 -21.21
CA GLY A 52 11.26 -2.46 -20.18
C GLY A 52 12.48 -1.63 -19.81
N ASP A 53 13.17 -1.06 -20.79
CA ASP A 53 14.31 -0.16 -20.58
C ASP A 53 13.89 1.09 -19.79
N HIS A 54 12.79 1.73 -20.21
CA HIS A 54 12.24 2.88 -19.50
C HIS A 54 11.86 2.55 -18.08
N LEU A 55 11.14 1.44 -17.85
CA LEU A 55 10.63 1.05 -16.54
C LEU A 55 11.79 0.80 -15.57
N VAL A 56 12.81 0.05 -15.99
CA VAL A 56 13.98 -0.24 -15.14
C VAL A 56 14.77 1.03 -14.85
N ALA A 57 15.01 1.88 -15.84
CA ALA A 57 15.74 3.14 -15.66
C ALA A 57 14.97 4.11 -14.72
N ALA A 58 13.66 4.23 -14.89
CA ALA A 58 12.83 5.12 -14.06
C ALA A 58 12.74 4.65 -12.60
N ILE A 59 12.64 3.34 -12.37
CA ILE A 59 12.67 2.77 -11.01
C ILE A 59 14.06 2.95 -10.38
N ALA A 60 15.13 2.65 -11.11
CA ALA A 60 16.51 2.84 -10.64
C ALA A 60 16.79 4.31 -10.26
N ALA A 61 16.26 5.27 -11.01
CA ALA A 61 16.39 6.70 -10.72
C ALA A 61 15.77 7.12 -9.37
N THR A 62 14.90 6.29 -8.77
CA THR A 62 14.38 6.52 -7.42
C THR A 62 15.30 6.00 -6.31
N GLY A 63 16.41 5.35 -6.65
CA GLY A 63 17.35 4.73 -5.71
C GLY A 63 17.11 3.23 -5.46
N VAL A 64 16.20 2.59 -6.19
CA VAL A 64 15.92 1.16 -6.11
C VAL A 64 17.00 0.36 -6.84
N ASP A 65 17.52 -0.70 -6.21
CA ASP A 65 18.37 -1.69 -6.88
C ASP A 65 17.52 -2.52 -7.85
N THR A 66 17.80 -2.37 -9.14
CA THR A 66 17.15 -3.08 -10.25
C THR A 66 18.05 -4.13 -10.92
N THR A 67 19.20 -4.44 -10.34
CA THR A 67 20.20 -5.34 -10.95
C THR A 67 19.70 -6.78 -11.13
N THR A 68 18.69 -7.18 -10.38
CA THR A 68 18.09 -8.53 -10.43
C THR A 68 16.86 -8.60 -11.35
N VAL A 69 16.50 -7.52 -12.03
CA VAL A 69 15.37 -7.52 -12.98
C VAL A 69 15.77 -8.30 -14.23
N GLN A 70 15.00 -9.35 -14.52
CA GLN A 70 15.21 -10.19 -15.69
C GLN A 70 14.65 -9.55 -16.96
N ARG A 71 15.32 -9.80 -18.11
CA ARG A 71 14.87 -9.36 -19.45
C ARG A 71 14.37 -10.55 -20.24
N ASP A 72 13.10 -10.49 -20.67
CA ASP A 72 12.46 -11.52 -21.49
C ASP A 72 12.52 -11.14 -22.97
N GLN A 73 13.16 -11.98 -23.79
CA GLN A 73 13.29 -11.74 -25.24
C GLN A 73 12.02 -12.05 -26.03
N GLY A 74 11.12 -12.86 -25.46
CA GLY A 74 9.93 -13.37 -26.14
C GLY A 74 8.62 -12.75 -25.68
N ARG A 75 8.62 -11.96 -24.58
CA ARG A 75 7.40 -11.39 -24.01
C ARG A 75 7.53 -9.89 -23.79
N PRO A 76 6.47 -9.11 -24.08
CA PRO A 76 6.50 -7.67 -23.92
C PRO A 76 6.45 -7.23 -22.45
N THR A 77 6.90 -6.01 -22.20
CA THR A 77 6.62 -5.29 -20.94
C THR A 77 5.14 -4.94 -20.86
N GLY A 78 4.49 -5.24 -19.74
CA GLY A 78 3.10 -4.89 -19.52
C GLY A 78 2.90 -3.37 -19.42
N ILE A 79 1.85 -2.87 -20.04
CA ILE A 79 1.47 -1.45 -20.04
C ILE A 79 0.00 -1.29 -19.63
N TYR A 80 -0.39 -0.08 -19.22
CA TYR A 80 -1.79 0.27 -19.03
C TYR A 80 -2.04 1.75 -19.33
N PHE A 81 -3.28 2.03 -19.71
CA PHE A 81 -3.81 3.37 -19.91
C PHE A 81 -4.83 3.67 -18.82
N ARG A 82 -4.86 4.89 -18.33
CA ARG A 82 -5.87 5.34 -17.38
C ARG A 82 -6.28 6.78 -17.65
N THR A 83 -7.54 7.09 -17.39
CA THR A 83 -8.01 8.48 -17.32
C THR A 83 -7.86 9.03 -15.90
N ALA A 84 -8.00 10.34 -15.70
CA ALA A 84 -7.98 10.94 -14.37
C ALA A 84 -9.22 10.55 -13.55
N GLY A 85 -9.10 10.43 -12.24
CA GLY A 85 -10.23 10.30 -11.32
C GLY A 85 -10.58 8.89 -10.84
N GLU A 86 -9.66 7.92 -10.82
CA GLU A 86 -9.96 6.51 -10.60
C GLU A 86 -9.78 5.97 -9.18
N ARG A 87 -10.80 5.14 -8.80
CA ARG A 87 -10.64 3.98 -7.89
C ARG A 87 -10.97 2.70 -8.66
N ALA A 88 -10.01 1.80 -8.80
CA ALA A 88 -10.12 0.55 -9.54
C ALA A 88 -11.09 -0.50 -8.94
N VAL A 89 -11.93 -0.17 -7.97
CA VAL A 89 -12.73 -1.12 -7.18
C VAL A 89 -14.22 -1.18 -7.59
N ARG A 90 -14.75 -0.26 -8.43
CA ARG A 90 -16.16 -0.32 -8.84
C ARG A 90 -16.32 -0.75 -10.29
N ALA A 91 -17.00 -1.89 -10.47
CA ALA A 91 -17.31 -2.52 -11.74
C ALA A 91 -18.40 -1.82 -12.59
N ALA A 92 -18.88 -0.65 -12.19
CA ALA A 92 -19.85 0.15 -12.95
C ALA A 92 -19.60 1.63 -12.71
N ALA A 93 -18.83 2.26 -13.60
CA ALA A 93 -18.75 3.71 -13.63
C ALA A 93 -20.02 4.29 -14.30
N PRO A 94 -20.65 5.36 -13.74
CA PRO A 94 -21.67 6.11 -14.46
C PRO A 94 -21.06 6.77 -15.70
N ALA A 95 -21.91 7.15 -16.66
CA ALA A 95 -21.50 7.82 -17.90
C ALA A 95 -20.57 9.01 -17.58
N GLY A 96 -19.28 8.92 -17.97
CA GLY A 96 -18.22 9.88 -17.66
C GLY A 96 -17.18 9.40 -16.64
N GLY A 97 -17.26 8.13 -16.19
CA GLY A 97 -16.33 7.54 -15.23
C GLY A 97 -14.93 7.30 -15.78
N SER A 98 -13.97 7.19 -14.86
CA SER A 98 -12.59 6.86 -15.13
C SER A 98 -12.44 5.50 -15.80
N GLU A 99 -11.59 5.44 -16.84
CA GLU A 99 -11.27 4.22 -17.58
C GLU A 99 -9.85 3.74 -17.25
N VAL A 100 -9.67 2.43 -17.03
CA VAL A 100 -8.35 1.78 -17.02
C VAL A 100 -8.35 0.58 -17.95
N VAL A 101 -7.39 0.56 -18.85
CA VAL A 101 -7.23 -0.52 -19.81
C VAL A 101 -5.82 -1.11 -19.65
N TYR A 102 -5.76 -2.40 -19.33
CA TYR A 102 -4.51 -3.13 -19.11
C TYR A 102 -4.15 -3.97 -20.33
N TYR A 103 -2.92 -3.82 -20.80
CA TYR A 103 -2.28 -4.68 -21.79
C TYR A 103 -1.11 -5.40 -21.13
N ARG A 104 -1.42 -6.46 -20.35
CA ARG A 104 -0.43 -7.22 -19.58
C ARG A 104 -0.60 -8.74 -19.64
N ALA A 105 -1.64 -9.25 -20.31
CA ALA A 105 -1.79 -10.66 -20.57
C ALA A 105 -0.59 -11.15 -21.38
N GLY A 106 0.06 -12.22 -20.96
CA GLY A 106 1.25 -12.74 -21.62
C GLY A 106 2.50 -11.87 -21.51
N SER A 107 2.51 -10.82 -20.68
CA SER A 107 3.69 -9.99 -20.44
C SER A 107 4.82 -10.77 -19.75
N ALA A 108 6.03 -10.23 -19.80
CA ALA A 108 7.19 -10.81 -19.12
C ALA A 108 6.96 -11.05 -17.63
N ALA A 109 6.29 -10.11 -16.93
CA ALA A 109 5.93 -10.27 -15.53
C ALA A 109 4.96 -11.42 -15.27
N ALA A 110 4.05 -11.72 -16.22
CA ALA A 110 3.12 -12.85 -16.11
C ALA A 110 3.80 -14.22 -16.30
N ALA A 111 5.09 -14.24 -16.66
CA ALA A 111 5.90 -15.44 -16.79
C ALA A 111 6.85 -15.69 -15.61
N MET A 112 6.70 -14.95 -14.51
CA MET A 112 7.40 -15.27 -13.26
C MET A 112 6.85 -16.59 -12.69
N ALA A 113 7.76 -17.47 -12.27
CA ALA A 113 7.45 -18.83 -11.85
C ALA A 113 8.32 -19.25 -10.66
N PRO A 114 7.98 -20.32 -9.93
CA PRO A 114 8.87 -20.95 -8.97
C PRO A 114 10.26 -21.23 -9.57
N GLY A 115 11.31 -20.92 -8.81
CA GLY A 115 12.69 -21.11 -9.28
C GLY A 115 13.18 -20.08 -10.31
N ALA A 116 12.34 -19.12 -10.74
CA ALA A 116 12.76 -18.06 -11.67
C ALA A 116 13.79 -17.11 -11.04
N PHE A 117 13.80 -16.99 -9.73
CA PHE A 117 14.68 -16.12 -8.97
C PHE A 117 15.43 -16.93 -7.90
N ASP A 118 16.71 -16.57 -7.71
CA ASP A 118 17.51 -17.18 -6.66
C ASP A 118 16.95 -16.82 -5.27
N ARG A 119 16.80 -17.83 -4.41
CA ARG A 119 16.28 -17.68 -3.05
C ARG A 119 17.12 -16.73 -2.22
N ALA A 120 18.45 -16.77 -2.35
CA ALA A 120 19.33 -15.86 -1.61
C ALA A 120 19.08 -14.40 -2.00
N THR A 121 18.75 -14.12 -3.26
CA THR A 121 18.35 -12.82 -3.75
C THR A 121 17.02 -12.38 -3.13
N LEU A 122 16.00 -13.26 -3.15
CA LEU A 122 14.67 -12.95 -2.60
C LEU A 122 14.71 -12.73 -1.07
N TRP A 123 15.60 -13.44 -0.37
CA TRP A 123 15.68 -13.42 1.10
C TRP A 123 16.79 -12.52 1.66
N SER A 124 17.45 -11.75 0.81
CA SER A 124 18.57 -10.88 1.24
C SER A 124 18.14 -9.68 2.09
N GLY A 125 16.85 -9.29 2.05
CA GLY A 125 16.31 -8.17 2.80
C GLY A 125 15.75 -8.57 4.17
N ARG A 126 15.40 -7.57 4.99
CA ARG A 126 14.67 -7.77 6.24
C ARG A 126 13.18 -7.98 6.03
N VAL A 127 12.65 -7.47 4.93
CA VAL A 127 11.25 -7.58 4.51
C VAL A 127 11.21 -7.99 3.05
N LEU A 128 10.38 -8.97 2.72
CA LEU A 128 9.94 -9.30 1.37
C LEU A 128 8.49 -8.84 1.24
N HIS A 129 8.23 -7.85 0.37
CA HIS A 129 6.88 -7.35 0.11
C HIS A 129 6.36 -7.86 -1.22
N VAL A 130 5.14 -8.40 -1.23
CA VAL A 130 4.48 -8.99 -2.40
C VAL A 130 3.00 -8.58 -2.43
N SER A 131 2.38 -8.67 -3.62
CA SER A 131 0.99 -8.25 -3.84
C SER A 131 0.15 -9.38 -4.44
N GLY A 132 -1.13 -9.44 -4.06
CA GLY A 132 -2.12 -10.35 -4.65
C GLY A 132 -2.35 -10.12 -6.15
N ILE A 133 -1.97 -8.95 -6.68
CA ILE A 133 -1.98 -8.71 -8.13
C ILE A 133 -1.07 -9.73 -8.85
N THR A 134 0.11 -9.99 -8.30
CA THR A 134 1.05 -10.94 -8.91
C THR A 134 0.44 -12.34 -8.98
N ALA A 135 -0.25 -12.82 -7.94
CA ALA A 135 -0.94 -14.11 -7.96
C ALA A 135 -2.01 -14.22 -9.07
N ALA A 136 -2.60 -13.08 -9.45
CA ALA A 136 -3.63 -13.03 -10.49
C ALA A 136 -3.09 -12.98 -11.92
N LEU A 137 -1.79 -12.86 -12.15
CA LEU A 137 -1.24 -12.71 -13.50
C LEU A 137 -1.25 -14.02 -14.31
N SER A 138 -0.90 -15.15 -13.67
CA SER A 138 -0.84 -16.48 -14.30
C SER A 138 -0.87 -17.59 -13.25
N ALA A 139 -0.99 -18.85 -13.69
CA ALA A 139 -0.83 -20.01 -12.82
C ALA A 139 0.60 -20.12 -12.25
N ASP A 140 1.61 -19.80 -13.05
CA ASP A 140 3.02 -19.80 -12.63
C ASP A 140 3.28 -18.73 -11.56
N CYS A 141 2.74 -17.52 -11.75
CA CYS A 141 2.82 -16.46 -10.76
C CYS A 141 2.12 -16.84 -9.44
N LEU A 142 0.96 -17.51 -9.52
CA LEU A 142 0.28 -18.04 -8.33
C LEU A 142 1.12 -19.11 -7.63
N ALA A 143 1.75 -20.03 -8.40
CA ALA A 143 2.64 -21.03 -7.83
C ALA A 143 3.85 -20.40 -7.13
N LEU A 144 4.46 -19.37 -7.74
CA LEU A 144 5.52 -18.58 -7.10
C LEU A 144 5.03 -17.93 -5.80
N MET A 145 3.85 -17.31 -5.80
CA MET A 145 3.29 -16.68 -4.60
C MET A 145 3.05 -17.70 -3.48
N ARG A 146 2.56 -18.91 -3.80
CA ARG A 146 2.42 -20.00 -2.85
C ARG A 146 3.76 -20.46 -2.27
N GLU A 147 4.82 -20.54 -3.10
CA GLU A 147 6.18 -20.85 -2.63
C GLU A 147 6.66 -19.76 -1.64
N LEU A 148 6.50 -18.47 -1.98
CA LEU A 148 6.96 -17.36 -1.14
C LEU A 148 6.20 -17.26 0.20
N THR A 149 4.91 -17.58 0.21
CA THR A 149 4.07 -17.53 1.42
C THR A 149 4.20 -18.78 2.29
N THR A 150 4.83 -19.84 1.79
CA THR A 150 5.10 -21.03 2.60
C THR A 150 6.11 -20.68 3.71
N PRO A 151 5.80 -20.95 4.99
CA PRO A 151 6.74 -20.73 6.09
C PRO A 151 8.05 -21.50 5.90
N ALA A 152 9.18 -20.83 6.08
CA ALA A 152 10.49 -21.44 5.95
C ALA A 152 11.51 -20.77 6.87
N THR A 153 12.47 -21.55 7.37
CA THR A 153 13.55 -21.05 8.23
C THR A 153 14.42 -20.03 7.47
N GLY A 154 14.68 -18.89 8.10
CA GLY A 154 15.50 -17.82 7.52
C GLY A 154 14.76 -16.95 6.49
N ARG A 155 13.44 -17.17 6.27
CA ARG A 155 12.62 -16.26 5.47
C ARG A 155 12.59 -14.87 6.13
N PRO A 156 12.77 -13.77 5.37
CA PRO A 156 12.52 -12.41 5.89
C PRO A 156 11.06 -12.25 6.31
N LEU A 157 10.75 -11.17 7.04
CA LEU A 157 9.37 -10.80 7.30
C LEU A 157 8.63 -10.70 5.97
N LEU A 158 7.63 -11.54 5.76
CA LEU A 158 6.80 -11.52 4.56
C LEU A 158 5.64 -10.56 4.75
N SER A 159 5.62 -9.51 3.92
CA SER A 159 4.56 -8.52 3.84
C SER A 159 3.72 -8.77 2.58
N PHE A 160 2.42 -8.90 2.74
CA PHE A 160 1.48 -9.18 1.65
C PHE A 160 0.38 -8.12 1.61
N ASP A 161 0.20 -7.45 0.47
CA ASP A 161 -0.99 -6.63 0.20
C ASP A 161 -1.97 -7.45 -0.65
N VAL A 162 -3.15 -7.69 -0.11
CA VAL A 162 -4.23 -8.45 -0.79
C VAL A 162 -4.54 -7.83 -2.15
N ASN A 163 -4.64 -6.54 -2.21
CA ASN A 163 -4.70 -5.74 -3.45
C ASN A 163 -5.65 -6.36 -4.49
N TYR A 164 -6.85 -6.76 -4.05
CA TYR A 164 -7.83 -7.44 -4.88
C TYR A 164 -8.33 -6.52 -6.00
N ARG A 165 -8.31 -7.05 -7.22
CA ARG A 165 -8.81 -6.36 -8.41
C ARG A 165 -9.80 -7.25 -9.14
N VAL A 166 -11.08 -6.94 -9.03
CA VAL A 166 -12.20 -7.72 -9.63
C VAL A 166 -11.91 -8.09 -11.08
N GLY A 167 -11.38 -7.15 -11.87
CA GLY A 167 -11.10 -7.39 -13.31
C GLY A 167 -10.03 -8.45 -13.57
N LEU A 168 -9.14 -8.76 -12.62
CA LEU A 168 -8.12 -9.80 -12.75
C LEU A 168 -8.64 -11.19 -12.42
N TRP A 169 -9.70 -11.26 -11.62
CA TRP A 169 -10.24 -12.52 -11.09
C TRP A 169 -11.56 -12.91 -11.78
N ARG A 170 -12.13 -12.04 -12.64
CA ARG A 170 -13.33 -12.36 -13.42
C ARG A 170 -13.10 -13.58 -14.30
N GLY A 171 -14.04 -14.54 -14.27
CA GLY A 171 -13.96 -15.79 -15.03
C GLY A 171 -13.01 -16.82 -14.45
N ARG A 172 -12.36 -16.55 -13.31
CA ARG A 172 -11.60 -17.53 -12.52
C ARG A 172 -12.51 -18.22 -11.49
N GLY A 173 -12.04 -19.33 -10.91
CA GLY A 173 -12.86 -20.14 -9.99
C GLY A 173 -13.53 -21.32 -10.66
N THR A 174 -13.09 -21.70 -11.88
CA THR A 174 -13.38 -22.97 -12.50
C THR A 174 -12.46 -24.06 -11.95
N ALA A 175 -12.73 -25.33 -12.24
CA ALA A 175 -11.92 -26.47 -11.77
C ALA A 175 -10.41 -26.32 -12.05
N ASP A 176 -10.05 -25.59 -13.11
CA ASP A 176 -8.67 -25.39 -13.54
C ASP A 176 -8.07 -24.03 -13.15
N GLN A 177 -8.85 -23.12 -12.53
CA GLN A 177 -8.39 -21.77 -12.18
C GLN A 177 -8.83 -21.38 -10.76
N ALA A 178 -7.85 -21.02 -9.92
CA ALA A 178 -8.13 -20.53 -8.58
C ALA A 178 -8.91 -19.21 -8.61
N GLY A 179 -9.94 -19.10 -7.79
CA GLY A 179 -10.70 -17.86 -7.55
C GLY A 179 -10.01 -16.92 -6.55
N PRO A 180 -10.68 -15.83 -6.15
CA PRO A 180 -10.11 -14.85 -5.22
C PRO A 180 -9.89 -15.40 -3.80
N GLU A 181 -10.48 -16.56 -3.46
CA GLU A 181 -10.32 -17.25 -2.17
C GLU A 181 -8.86 -17.60 -1.88
N VAL A 182 -8.05 -17.86 -2.91
CA VAL A 182 -6.62 -18.14 -2.76
C VAL A 182 -5.85 -16.98 -2.12
N LEU A 183 -6.33 -15.74 -2.26
CA LEU A 183 -5.72 -14.57 -1.61
C LEU A 183 -5.77 -14.67 -0.08
N ALA A 184 -6.82 -15.29 0.48
CA ALA A 184 -6.89 -15.57 1.91
C ALA A 184 -5.83 -16.59 2.35
N ASP A 185 -5.56 -17.61 1.54
CA ASP A 185 -4.51 -18.60 1.84
C ASP A 185 -3.12 -17.99 1.78
N LEU A 186 -2.85 -17.13 0.79
CA LEU A 186 -1.59 -16.37 0.70
C LEU A 186 -1.44 -15.41 1.91
N ALA A 187 -2.52 -14.74 2.31
CA ALA A 187 -2.53 -13.88 3.48
C ALA A 187 -2.21 -14.65 4.78
N ARG A 188 -2.81 -15.85 4.96
CA ARG A 188 -2.52 -16.72 6.12
C ARG A 188 -1.06 -17.15 6.20
N GLY A 189 -0.40 -17.35 5.04
CA GLY A 189 1.02 -17.68 4.95
C GLY A 189 1.98 -16.49 5.16
N SER A 190 1.45 -15.28 5.41
CA SER A 190 2.21 -14.03 5.52
C SER A 190 2.29 -13.53 6.96
N ASP A 191 3.36 -12.77 7.29
CA ASP A 191 3.60 -12.27 8.64
C ASP A 191 2.88 -10.94 8.90
N LEU A 192 2.81 -10.07 7.86
CA LEU A 192 2.16 -8.78 7.86
C LEU A 192 1.26 -8.69 6.63
N VAL A 193 -0.02 -8.39 6.82
CA VAL A 193 -1.02 -8.35 5.76
C VAL A 193 -1.68 -6.98 5.73
N PHE A 194 -1.78 -6.40 4.52
CA PHE A 194 -2.62 -5.25 4.23
C PHE A 194 -3.84 -5.70 3.44
N VAL A 195 -5.01 -5.19 3.79
CA VAL A 195 -6.26 -5.45 3.08
C VAL A 195 -7.20 -4.25 3.17
N GLY A 196 -7.87 -3.90 2.08
CA GLY A 196 -9.00 -2.97 2.11
C GLY A 196 -10.26 -3.68 2.60
N GLU A 197 -11.08 -3.01 3.38
CA GLU A 197 -12.37 -3.57 3.81
C GLU A 197 -13.26 -3.86 2.59
N ASP A 198 -13.29 -2.94 1.62
CA ASP A 198 -13.96 -3.10 0.34
C ASP A 198 -13.40 -4.25 -0.51
N GLU A 199 -12.09 -4.49 -0.43
CA GLU A 199 -11.44 -5.63 -1.07
C GLU A 199 -11.85 -6.97 -0.42
N ALA A 200 -11.91 -7.02 0.92
CA ALA A 200 -12.34 -8.21 1.66
C ALA A 200 -13.81 -8.52 1.43
N GLU A 201 -14.68 -7.50 1.38
CA GLU A 201 -16.08 -7.66 1.05
C GLU A 201 -16.25 -8.21 -0.39
N ALA A 202 -15.55 -7.62 -1.35
CA ALA A 202 -15.65 -8.01 -2.75
C ALA A 202 -15.03 -9.39 -3.04
N ALA A 203 -13.96 -9.78 -2.34
CA ALA A 203 -13.26 -11.06 -2.56
C ALA A 203 -13.86 -12.21 -1.76
N TRP A 204 -14.32 -11.94 -0.53
CA TRP A 204 -14.66 -12.99 0.45
C TRP A 204 -16.01 -12.79 1.13
N GLY A 205 -16.75 -11.71 0.84
CA GLY A 205 -18.01 -11.36 1.50
C GLY A 205 -17.84 -10.98 2.98
N LEU A 206 -16.65 -10.55 3.40
CA LEU A 206 -16.35 -10.19 4.78
C LEU A 206 -16.47 -8.68 4.99
N SER A 207 -17.29 -8.27 5.95
CA SER A 207 -17.47 -6.86 6.33
C SER A 207 -17.01 -6.62 7.77
N GLY A 208 -16.30 -5.52 7.97
CA GLY A 208 -15.78 -5.09 9.25
C GLY A 208 -14.44 -5.73 9.64
N PRO A 209 -13.58 -4.97 10.35
CA PRO A 209 -12.21 -5.39 10.65
C PRO A 209 -12.16 -6.64 11.55
N ALA A 210 -13.13 -6.81 12.46
CA ALA A 210 -13.18 -7.97 13.33
C ALA A 210 -13.49 -9.27 12.56
N ALA A 211 -14.40 -9.23 11.57
CA ALA A 211 -14.69 -10.39 10.72
C ALA A 211 -13.50 -10.76 9.86
N ILE A 212 -12.79 -9.77 9.31
CA ILE A 212 -11.58 -9.99 8.51
C ILE A 212 -10.48 -10.60 9.40
N ARG A 213 -10.29 -10.10 10.63
CA ARG A 213 -9.31 -10.67 11.58
C ARG A 213 -9.67 -12.10 11.97
N ALA A 214 -10.95 -12.41 12.18
CA ALA A 214 -11.39 -13.77 12.50
C ALA A 214 -11.13 -14.76 11.34
N ALA A 215 -11.25 -14.29 10.09
CA ALA A 215 -10.96 -15.09 8.90
C ALA A 215 -9.47 -15.24 8.61
N LEU A 216 -8.63 -14.31 9.08
CA LEU A 216 -7.18 -14.28 8.92
C LEU A 216 -6.48 -14.23 10.29
N PRO A 217 -6.57 -15.30 11.11
CA PRO A 217 -5.97 -15.30 12.45
C PRO A 217 -4.45 -15.51 12.45
N GLU A 218 -3.83 -15.98 11.36
CA GLU A 218 -2.43 -16.37 11.32
C GLU A 218 -1.45 -15.19 11.26
N PRO A 219 -1.66 -14.12 10.45
CA PRO A 219 -0.73 -12.99 10.38
C PRO A 219 -0.45 -12.37 11.75
N ALA A 220 0.83 -12.13 12.05
CA ALA A 220 1.23 -11.46 13.28
C ALA A 220 0.73 -10.00 13.31
N VAL A 221 0.64 -9.36 12.14
CA VAL A 221 0.09 -8.02 11.96
C VAL A 221 -0.90 -8.02 10.82
N LEU A 222 -2.15 -7.61 11.08
CA LEU A 222 -3.19 -7.40 10.07
C LEU A 222 -3.59 -5.93 10.05
N VAL A 223 -3.47 -5.30 8.89
CA VAL A 223 -3.79 -3.90 8.64
C VAL A 223 -5.03 -3.82 7.76
N VAL A 224 -6.16 -3.40 8.32
CA VAL A 224 -7.43 -3.23 7.60
C VAL A 224 -7.63 -1.76 7.27
N LYS A 225 -7.67 -1.45 5.97
CA LYS A 225 -7.82 -0.09 5.43
C LYS A 225 -9.31 0.21 5.18
N HIS A 226 -9.83 1.32 5.75
CA HIS A 226 -11.23 1.78 5.62
C HIS A 226 -11.35 2.99 4.67
N GLY A 227 -10.47 3.08 3.69
CA GLY A 227 -10.47 4.19 2.73
C GLY A 227 -10.21 5.54 3.42
N ALA A 228 -11.17 6.48 3.29
CA ALA A 228 -11.06 7.83 3.86
C ALA A 228 -11.37 7.89 5.36
N GLU A 229 -11.84 6.82 5.98
CA GLU A 229 -12.17 6.82 7.41
C GLU A 229 -10.92 6.57 8.28
N GLY A 230 -10.05 5.66 7.87
CA GLY A 230 -8.85 5.34 8.64
C GLY A 230 -8.33 3.93 8.45
N VAL A 231 -7.63 3.43 9.44
CA VAL A 231 -7.01 2.09 9.45
C VAL A 231 -7.14 1.47 10.82
N THR A 232 -7.53 0.18 10.86
CA THR A 232 -7.48 -0.66 12.06
C THR A 232 -6.33 -1.66 11.92
N VAL A 233 -5.48 -1.76 12.93
CA VAL A 233 -4.37 -2.72 12.98
C VAL A 233 -4.57 -3.67 14.15
N TYR A 234 -4.54 -4.95 13.85
CA TYR A 234 -4.41 -6.04 14.82
C TYR A 234 -2.96 -6.48 14.86
N ALA A 235 -2.31 -6.35 16.02
CA ALA A 235 -0.93 -6.77 16.22
C ALA A 235 -0.84 -7.73 17.38
N ARG A 236 -0.29 -8.91 17.11
CA ARG A 236 -0.05 -9.93 18.12
C ARG A 236 1.15 -9.53 18.96
N GLU A 237 1.02 -9.53 20.29
CA GLU A 237 2.15 -9.28 21.18
C GLU A 237 3.22 -10.36 20.99
N SER A 238 4.45 -9.91 20.70
CA SER A 238 5.61 -10.80 20.70
C SER A 238 5.92 -11.20 22.13
N ALA A 239 6.07 -12.48 22.39
CA ALA A 239 6.42 -13.04 23.71
C ALA A 239 7.79 -12.56 24.26
N ASN A 240 8.44 -11.60 23.61
CA ASN A 240 9.80 -11.13 23.90
C ASN A 240 9.90 -9.64 24.26
N THR A 241 8.77 -8.94 24.52
CA THR A 241 8.80 -7.63 25.19
C THR A 241 8.48 -7.85 26.67
N ALA A 242 9.51 -7.86 27.50
CA ALA A 242 9.33 -7.72 28.94
C ALA A 242 8.52 -6.43 29.21
N PRO A 243 7.51 -6.46 30.09
CA PRO A 243 6.75 -5.25 30.41
C PRO A 243 7.70 -4.23 31.04
N ASP A 244 7.74 -3.03 30.48
CA ASP A 244 8.36 -1.87 31.12
C ASP A 244 7.49 -1.51 32.33
N THR A 245 7.89 -2.00 33.51
CA THR A 245 7.22 -1.78 34.79
C THR A 245 7.59 -0.39 35.30
N THR A 246 7.08 0.68 34.70
CA THR A 246 7.00 2.01 35.34
C THR A 246 5.84 2.82 34.78
N ALA A 247 4.60 2.52 35.20
CA ALA A 247 3.52 3.50 35.29
C ALA A 247 2.42 2.99 36.22
N THR A 248 2.60 3.19 37.51
CA THR A 248 1.53 3.16 38.49
C THR A 248 0.76 4.49 38.43
N GLY A 249 -0.53 4.43 38.08
CA GLY A 249 -1.40 5.61 38.11
C GLY A 249 -2.83 5.26 37.78
N ALA A 250 -3.63 4.92 38.78
CA ALA A 250 -5.07 4.71 38.70
C ALA A 250 -5.79 6.04 38.40
N GLY A 251 -6.82 6.01 37.52
CA GLY A 251 -7.69 7.14 37.29
C GLY A 251 -8.69 6.87 36.19
N THR A 252 -9.85 6.31 36.57
CA THR A 252 -11.02 6.13 35.69
C THR A 252 -11.71 7.50 35.50
N THR A 253 -11.77 8.04 34.30
CA THR A 253 -12.84 8.99 33.93
C THR A 253 -13.05 8.91 32.42
N ALA A 254 -14.24 8.49 32.00
CA ALA A 254 -14.65 8.43 30.62
C ALA A 254 -15.04 9.82 30.12
N THR A 255 -14.38 10.32 29.11
CA THR A 255 -14.87 11.47 28.31
C THR A 255 -14.70 11.16 26.84
N ARG A 256 -15.81 11.20 26.12
CA ARG A 256 -15.93 10.99 24.67
C ARG A 256 -15.25 12.13 23.93
N THR A 257 -14.14 11.87 23.28
CA THR A 257 -13.70 12.58 22.06
C THR A 257 -12.44 11.88 21.55
N GLY A 258 -12.44 11.34 20.31
CA GLY A 258 -11.25 10.85 19.60
C GLY A 258 -10.46 9.73 20.32
N THR A 259 -11.11 8.68 20.77
CA THR A 259 -10.50 7.69 21.66
C THR A 259 -9.57 6.74 20.89
N ILE A 260 -8.28 6.74 21.25
CA ILE A 260 -7.37 5.61 21.04
C ILE A 260 -7.88 4.49 21.94
N ALA A 261 -8.70 3.59 21.42
CA ALA A 261 -9.15 2.43 22.16
C ALA A 261 -8.13 1.31 21.98
N THR A 262 -7.26 1.11 22.98
CA THR A 262 -6.52 -0.15 23.14
C THR A 262 -7.46 -1.11 23.86
N ARG A 263 -8.01 -2.08 23.12
CA ARG A 263 -8.88 -3.11 23.69
C ARG A 263 -8.20 -4.46 23.57
N THR A 264 -8.04 -5.15 24.68
CA THR A 264 -7.55 -6.52 24.73
C THR A 264 -8.77 -7.44 24.61
N ASP A 265 -8.92 -8.15 23.52
CA ASP A 265 -9.99 -9.11 23.31
C ASP A 265 -9.47 -10.53 23.58
N THR A 266 -10.05 -11.19 24.56
CA THR A 266 -9.58 -12.48 25.11
C THR A 266 -10.48 -13.60 24.59
N THR A 267 -10.12 -14.20 23.47
CA THR A 267 -10.50 -15.58 23.17
C THR A 267 -9.22 -16.36 22.80
N ALA A 268 -8.83 -17.18 23.72
CA ALA A 268 -7.82 -18.25 23.76
C ALA A 268 -6.96 -18.47 22.51
N THR A 269 -6.06 -17.54 22.18
CA THR A 269 -4.74 -17.71 21.54
C THR A 269 -4.13 -16.33 21.34
N ARG A 270 -3.14 -15.96 22.14
CA ARG A 270 -2.37 -14.69 22.10
C ARG A 270 -3.22 -13.45 21.75
N ALA A 271 -3.50 -12.63 22.76
CA ALA A 271 -4.28 -11.41 22.62
C ALA A 271 -3.68 -10.46 21.54
N ASP A 272 -4.53 -9.96 20.66
CA ASP A 272 -4.15 -8.88 19.73
C ASP A 272 -4.25 -7.53 20.45
N THR A 273 -3.27 -6.66 20.24
CA THR A 273 -3.43 -5.23 20.47
C THR A 273 -4.12 -4.63 19.26
N VAL A 274 -5.26 -3.96 19.46
CA VAL A 274 -6.00 -3.29 18.39
C VAL A 274 -5.70 -1.80 18.41
N THR A 275 -5.22 -1.28 17.30
CA THR A 275 -4.92 0.15 17.13
C THR A 275 -5.74 0.70 15.98
N TYR A 276 -6.47 1.80 16.22
CA TYR A 276 -7.15 2.55 15.18
C TYR A 276 -6.53 3.94 15.05
N ALA A 277 -6.34 4.41 13.81
CA ALA A 277 -5.99 5.78 13.53
C ALA A 277 -6.85 6.31 12.37
N PRO A 278 -7.48 7.51 12.54
CA PRO A 278 -8.24 8.13 11.47
C PRO A 278 -7.33 8.57 10.32
N ALA A 279 -7.86 8.55 9.10
CA ALA A 279 -7.17 9.07 7.93
C ALA A 279 -6.98 10.59 8.04
N LEU A 280 -5.96 11.09 7.35
CA LEU A 280 -5.71 12.53 7.22
C LEU A 280 -6.69 13.16 6.23
N ARG A 281 -7.00 14.43 6.44
CA ARG A 281 -7.71 15.24 5.46
C ARG A 281 -6.74 15.66 4.37
N VAL A 282 -7.04 15.27 3.13
CA VAL A 282 -6.15 15.48 1.98
C VAL A 282 -6.93 16.08 0.83
N ASP A 283 -6.36 17.10 0.19
CA ASP A 283 -6.89 17.63 -1.07
C ASP A 283 -6.44 16.70 -2.21
N VAL A 284 -7.31 15.74 -2.54
CA VAL A 284 -6.97 14.62 -3.44
C VAL A 284 -6.86 15.10 -4.89
N VAL A 285 -5.69 14.90 -5.49
CA VAL A 285 -5.39 15.10 -6.92
C VAL A 285 -5.61 13.79 -7.69
N ALA A 286 -5.07 12.68 -7.18
CA ALA A 286 -5.28 11.35 -7.74
C ALA A 286 -5.27 10.30 -6.61
N SER A 287 -6.09 9.24 -6.74
CA SER A 287 -6.18 8.19 -5.71
C SER A 287 -5.29 6.98 -5.96
N VAL A 288 -4.65 6.90 -7.12
CA VAL A 288 -3.80 5.76 -7.51
C VAL A 288 -2.49 5.78 -6.73
N GLY A 289 -2.01 4.60 -6.33
CA GLY A 289 -0.76 4.44 -5.58
C GLY A 289 -0.85 4.76 -4.08
N ALA A 290 -1.97 5.29 -3.57
CA ALA A 290 -2.12 5.63 -2.15
C ALA A 290 -2.02 4.41 -1.23
N GLY A 291 -2.55 3.25 -1.65
CA GLY A 291 -2.43 1.99 -0.91
C GLY A 291 -0.99 1.51 -0.83
N ASP A 292 -0.29 1.53 -1.96
CA ASP A 292 1.12 1.15 -2.04
C ASP A 292 2.00 2.11 -1.20
N ALA A 293 1.72 3.41 -1.27
CA ALA A 293 2.40 4.42 -0.48
C ALA A 293 2.13 4.24 1.03
N PHE A 294 0.89 3.92 1.42
CA PHE A 294 0.56 3.58 2.81
C PHE A 294 1.39 2.37 3.28
N ALA A 295 1.41 1.28 2.49
CA ALA A 295 2.19 0.10 2.82
C ALA A 295 3.68 0.44 2.95
N ALA A 296 4.24 1.26 2.06
CA ALA A 296 5.63 1.71 2.14
C ALA A 296 5.92 2.52 3.42
N GLY A 297 5.04 3.45 3.80
CA GLY A 297 5.17 4.23 5.04
C GLY A 297 5.11 3.36 6.29
N PHE A 298 4.17 2.43 6.33
CA PHE A 298 4.04 1.45 7.42
C PHE A 298 5.28 0.55 7.50
N LEU A 299 5.78 0.04 6.37
CA LEU A 299 6.99 -0.78 6.30
C LEU A 299 8.24 0.02 6.68
N SER A 300 8.36 1.27 6.24
CA SER A 300 9.45 2.16 6.64
C SER A 300 9.52 2.30 8.17
N ALA A 301 8.39 2.57 8.81
CA ALA A 301 8.30 2.68 10.26
C ALA A 301 8.55 1.32 10.96
N THR A 302 8.11 0.20 10.36
CA THR A 302 8.39 -1.17 10.83
C THR A 302 9.89 -1.46 10.81
N LEU A 303 10.57 -1.15 9.70
CA LEU A 303 12.02 -1.31 9.56
C LEU A 303 12.82 -0.47 10.57
N ARG A 304 12.24 0.62 11.05
CA ARG A 304 12.81 1.49 12.09
C ARG A 304 12.46 1.04 13.51
N GLY A 305 11.65 0.00 13.68
CA GLY A 305 11.24 -0.49 14.99
C GLY A 305 10.24 0.40 15.73
N LEU A 306 9.52 1.28 15.02
CA LEU A 306 8.56 2.19 15.64
C LEU A 306 7.32 1.43 16.13
N PRO A 307 6.62 1.94 17.18
CA PRO A 307 5.40 1.34 17.68
C PRO A 307 4.28 1.37 16.63
N VAL A 308 3.30 0.45 16.73
CA VAL A 308 2.24 0.25 15.73
C VAL A 308 1.51 1.54 15.40
N PHE A 309 1.18 2.34 16.41
CA PHE A 309 0.50 3.63 16.20
C PHE A 309 1.30 4.59 15.29
N ALA A 310 2.62 4.68 15.52
CA ALA A 310 3.50 5.49 14.66
C ALA A 310 3.58 4.91 13.25
N ARG A 311 3.61 3.56 13.09
CA ARG A 311 3.61 2.90 11.77
C ARG A 311 2.38 3.28 10.96
N VAL A 312 1.19 3.31 11.57
CA VAL A 312 -0.05 3.71 10.90
C VAL A 312 0.02 5.17 10.45
N ARG A 313 0.48 6.08 11.32
CA ARG A 313 0.61 7.51 10.98
C ARG A 313 1.62 7.75 9.85
N HIS A 314 2.76 7.06 9.87
CA HIS A 314 3.71 7.09 8.74
C HIS A 314 3.08 6.56 7.44
N GLY A 315 2.25 5.51 7.52
CA GLY A 315 1.46 5.03 6.40
C GLY A 315 0.53 6.11 5.84
N HIS A 316 -0.22 6.79 6.69
CA HIS A 316 -1.12 7.88 6.28
C HIS A 316 -0.37 9.06 5.64
N LEU A 317 0.79 9.46 6.17
CA LEU A 317 1.59 10.54 5.60
C LEU A 317 2.12 10.19 4.21
N MET A 318 2.59 8.96 4.01
CA MET A 318 3.03 8.51 2.69
C MET A 318 1.87 8.41 1.70
N ALA A 319 0.70 7.91 2.15
CA ALA A 319 -0.51 7.90 1.33
C ALA A 319 -0.94 9.32 0.94
N ALA A 320 -0.89 10.28 1.87
CA ALA A 320 -1.19 11.69 1.60
C ALA A 320 -0.25 12.29 0.55
N ALA A 321 1.05 11.94 0.59
CA ALA A 321 2.01 12.37 -0.43
C ALA A 321 1.66 11.85 -1.83
N ALA A 322 1.19 10.59 -1.94
CA ALA A 322 0.74 10.04 -3.21
C ALA A 322 -0.60 10.66 -3.67
N LEU A 323 -1.54 10.91 -2.75
CA LEU A 323 -2.85 11.49 -3.06
C LEU A 323 -2.77 12.93 -3.59
N THR A 324 -1.72 13.69 -3.26
CA THR A 324 -1.56 15.10 -3.62
C THR A 324 -0.81 15.35 -4.93
N VAL A 325 -0.53 14.30 -5.71
CA VAL A 325 0.15 14.39 -7.02
C VAL A 325 -0.63 13.63 -8.11
N PRO A 326 -0.46 13.98 -9.40
CA PRO A 326 -1.20 13.31 -10.49
C PRO A 326 -0.68 11.92 -10.83
N GLY A 327 0.52 11.52 -10.35
CA GLY A 327 1.16 10.21 -10.63
C GLY A 327 0.90 9.17 -9.55
N ASP A 328 1.43 7.96 -9.77
CA ASP A 328 1.37 6.86 -8.80
C ASP A 328 2.37 7.05 -7.63
N LEU A 329 3.37 7.91 -7.82
CA LEU A 329 4.48 8.11 -6.89
C LEU A 329 4.59 9.58 -6.49
N GLY A 330 4.19 9.90 -5.26
CA GLY A 330 4.46 11.19 -4.63
C GLY A 330 5.91 11.28 -4.10
N THR A 331 6.37 12.51 -3.88
CA THR A 331 7.60 12.74 -3.11
C THR A 331 7.28 12.52 -1.63
N PRO A 332 7.92 11.58 -0.94
CA PRO A 332 7.69 11.37 0.49
C PRO A 332 8.12 12.59 1.30
N PRO A 333 7.49 12.84 2.45
CA PRO A 333 8.01 13.83 3.40
C PRO A 333 9.40 13.41 3.87
N SER A 334 10.24 14.36 4.23
CA SER A 334 11.50 14.05 4.88
C SER A 334 11.25 13.25 6.17
N ARG A 335 12.23 12.43 6.58
CA ARG A 335 12.10 11.63 7.81
C ARG A 335 11.78 12.51 9.02
N ALA A 336 12.47 13.64 9.17
CA ALA A 336 12.22 14.57 10.27
C ALA A 336 10.81 15.17 10.24
N GLN A 337 10.31 15.52 9.05
CA GLN A 337 8.94 16.01 8.89
C GLN A 337 7.91 14.92 9.23
N ALA A 338 8.10 13.71 8.72
CA ALA A 338 7.21 12.60 8.99
C ALA A 338 7.18 12.25 10.48
N ASP A 339 8.33 12.21 11.17
CA ASP A 339 8.44 11.91 12.60
C ASP A 339 7.73 12.99 13.43
N ARG A 340 7.95 14.26 13.10
CA ARG A 340 7.28 15.39 13.78
C ARG A 340 5.76 15.33 13.62
N LEU A 341 5.26 15.09 12.40
CA LEU A 341 3.82 14.98 12.16
C LEU A 341 3.23 13.73 12.79
N ALA A 342 3.92 12.60 12.74
CA ALA A 342 3.47 11.37 13.39
C ALA A 342 3.44 11.45 14.92
N ALA A 343 4.17 12.36 15.53
CA ALA A 343 4.21 12.58 16.98
C ALA A 343 3.15 13.56 17.49
N LEU A 344 2.36 14.20 16.62
CA LEU A 344 1.28 15.12 17.03
C LEU A 344 0.29 14.42 17.95
N ASP A 345 -0.31 15.19 18.87
CA ASP A 345 -1.44 14.70 19.66
C ASP A 345 -2.65 14.38 18.75
N PRO A 346 -3.67 13.66 19.25
CA PRO A 346 -4.81 13.25 18.44
C PRO A 346 -5.61 14.40 17.82
N ASP A 347 -5.74 15.53 18.54
CA ASP A 347 -6.52 16.68 18.07
C ASP A 347 -5.77 17.41 16.97
N ALA A 348 -4.47 17.67 17.16
CA ALA A 348 -3.59 18.26 16.16
C ALA A 348 -3.48 17.35 14.91
N TRP A 349 -3.41 16.02 15.07
CA TRP A 349 -3.45 15.07 13.95
C TRP A 349 -4.75 15.16 13.18
N GLY A 350 -5.90 15.18 13.88
CA GLY A 350 -7.23 15.28 13.26
C GLY A 350 -7.50 16.62 12.56
N ALA A 351 -6.78 17.67 12.96
CA ALA A 351 -6.86 19.00 12.35
C ALA A 351 -5.98 19.16 11.11
N LEU A 352 -5.03 18.24 10.86
CA LEU A 352 -4.13 18.32 9.69
C LEU A 352 -4.93 18.28 8.39
N ARG A 353 -4.60 19.21 7.48
CA ARG A 353 -5.05 19.21 6.10
C ARG A 353 -3.85 19.32 5.18
N LEU A 354 -3.66 18.34 4.30
CA LEU A 354 -2.51 18.26 3.42
C LEU A 354 -2.95 18.51 1.97
N SER A 355 -2.25 19.41 1.28
CA SER A 355 -2.49 19.80 -0.10
C SER A 355 -1.24 19.61 -0.95
N ALA A 356 -1.32 19.82 -2.27
CA ALA A 356 -0.18 19.70 -3.17
C ALA A 356 1.02 20.53 -2.67
N GLY A 357 2.23 19.96 -2.73
CA GLY A 357 3.48 20.60 -2.29
C GLY A 357 3.77 20.53 -0.79
N TRP A 358 2.91 19.94 0.04
CA TRP A 358 3.10 19.89 1.49
C TRP A 358 4.39 19.19 1.92
N THR A 359 4.93 18.27 1.12
CA THR A 359 6.17 17.56 1.40
C THR A 359 7.43 18.39 1.15
N GLU A 360 7.30 19.51 0.42
CA GLU A 360 8.39 20.42 0.07
C GLU A 360 8.50 21.61 1.04
N ALA A 361 7.54 21.74 1.97
CA ALA A 361 7.53 22.82 2.94
C ALA A 361 8.76 22.77 3.85
N GLU A 362 9.43 23.91 4.04
CA GLU A 362 10.59 24.09 4.92
C GLU A 362 10.28 23.59 6.35
N PRO A 363 11.28 23.01 7.04
CA PRO A 363 11.14 22.60 8.43
C PRO A 363 10.82 23.82 9.31
N GLY A 364 9.54 23.96 9.70
CA GLY A 364 9.06 25.10 10.51
C GLY A 364 7.92 25.90 9.89
N ALA A 365 7.58 25.68 8.61
CA ALA A 365 6.37 26.25 8.04
C ALA A 365 5.13 25.64 8.73
N GLU A 366 4.21 26.48 9.20
CA GLU A 366 2.94 26.03 9.78
C GLU A 366 2.15 25.26 8.71
N VAL A 367 1.83 24.00 9.00
CA VAL A 367 0.90 23.24 8.17
C VAL A 367 -0.50 23.83 8.40
N PRO A 368 -1.26 24.19 7.36
CA PRO A 368 -2.57 24.81 7.52
C PRO A 368 -3.48 23.91 8.35
N THR A 369 -3.90 24.41 9.52
CA THR A 369 -4.91 23.76 10.38
C THR A 369 -6.26 24.41 10.14
N VAL A 370 -7.34 23.63 10.17
CA VAL A 370 -8.72 24.15 10.15
C VAL A 370 -9.00 24.83 11.50
N GLY A 371 -8.81 26.17 11.58
CA GLY A 371 -9.06 26.90 12.82
C GLY A 371 -8.68 28.39 12.82
N GLY A 372 -8.15 28.94 11.73
CA GLY A 372 -7.87 30.38 11.59
C GLY A 372 -9.06 31.12 10.98
N SER A 373 -9.75 31.90 11.84
CA SER A 373 -10.91 32.72 11.57
C SER A 373 -10.74 33.75 10.43
N ASN A 374 -11.84 34.00 9.74
CA ASN A 374 -12.21 35.22 9.00
C ASN A 374 -11.27 36.40 9.16
N ALA A 375 -10.48 36.67 8.14
CA ALA A 375 -9.96 38.01 7.91
C ALA A 375 -10.97 38.75 7.01
N GLU A 376 -11.62 39.75 7.58
CA GLU A 376 -12.49 40.72 6.91
C GLU A 376 -11.82 41.29 5.65
N VAL A 377 -12.44 41.04 4.50
CA VAL A 377 -12.19 41.87 3.32
C VAL A 377 -12.85 43.23 3.54
N ARG A 378 -12.07 44.22 3.93
CA ARG A 378 -12.49 45.61 3.81
C ARG A 378 -12.20 46.10 2.42
N ASN A 379 -13.29 46.37 1.69
CA ASN A 379 -13.26 47.17 0.46
C ASN A 379 -12.58 48.55 0.70
N ARG A 380 -11.68 48.87 -0.17
CA ARG A 380 -11.51 50.22 -0.74
C ARG A 380 -11.09 50.13 -2.20
#